data_7a04961c9898599eeff270828412fe31
#
_entry.id   7a04961c9898599eeff270828412fe31
#
_cell.length_a   1.000
_cell.length_b   1.000
_cell.length_c   1.000
_cell.angle_alpha   90.00
_cell.angle_beta   90.00
_cell.angle_gamma   90.00
#
_symmetry.space_group_name_H-M   'P 1'
#
loop_
_entity.id
_entity.type
_entity.pdbx_description
1 polymer ?
#
loop_
_entity_poly.entity_id
_entity_poly.type
_entity_poly.pdbx_seq_one_letter_code
_entity_poly.pdbx_strand_id
1 'polypeptide(L)'
;MLVPLESIDPPTGKYNIGTQVYFWTDNFRSEVYTTDPTDHRELMVQIWYPAKGGENYQKAPHVTFPKKSISSIAKTAGLPASFGNHGTQLVSNSVYGLSPIQNEKFPLILFSHGDGGLLTQNTSQVEELVSNGYIVIACNHTYNASITFDKEGSPIPYKQNVSWNEQAQYHKKYYTNLLINYRYQDLAFLLKTLKQNLLNDGSVNPFKKNIDFEKVGAMGHSMGGGTTYIAMLKNNEVKAGVALDGWFFGLLDEDAKTNTKKPFLHIGQEQFLDTDIEGDINFSKDGKRNFDIYNTILETNIESYGVYIKNSLHYSYTDMKLIYNQDAPFSLPLDSLGEVDKKIVDKVLDKTVLEFFNYTLKDEPLDLERLNTHNNQVVYKKHP
;
A
#
# COMPACT_ATOMS: atom_id res chain seq x y z
N MET A 1 4.77 -3.03 31.22
CA MET A 1 4.75 -2.82 29.76
C MET A 1 3.31 -2.95 29.34
N LEU A 2 2.67 -1.85 28.96
CA LEU A 2 1.22 -1.79 28.83
C LEU A 2 0.68 -2.45 27.55
N VAL A 3 1.55 -2.77 26.58
CA VAL A 3 1.14 -3.36 25.30
C VAL A 3 2.30 -4.18 24.75
N PRO A 4 2.20 -5.50 24.61
CA PRO A 4 3.18 -6.26 23.87
C PRO A 4 3.08 -5.88 22.39
N LEU A 5 4.21 -5.47 21.79
CA LEU A 5 4.31 -5.40 20.34
C LEU A 5 4.34 -6.82 19.79
N GLU A 6 3.50 -7.10 18.83
CA GLU A 6 3.68 -8.29 18.03
C GLU A 6 4.70 -7.98 16.93
N SER A 7 5.61 -8.91 16.71
CA SER A 7 6.52 -8.85 15.57
C SER A 7 5.77 -9.19 14.30
N ILE A 8 6.23 -8.63 13.18
CA ILE A 8 5.83 -9.13 11.85
C ILE A 8 6.25 -10.60 11.78
N ASP A 9 5.34 -11.48 11.43
CA ASP A 9 5.63 -12.90 11.25
C ASP A 9 6.73 -13.07 10.18
N PRO A 10 7.63 -14.06 10.33
CA PRO A 10 8.61 -14.33 9.29
C PRO A 10 7.92 -14.71 7.97
N PRO A 11 8.33 -14.12 6.85
CA PRO A 11 7.76 -14.43 5.54
C PRO A 11 8.09 -15.87 5.13
N THR A 12 7.31 -16.43 4.22
CA THR A 12 7.34 -17.86 3.88
C THR A 12 8.32 -18.22 2.76
N GLY A 13 8.82 -17.23 2.03
CA GLY A 13 9.68 -17.44 0.87
C GLY A 13 11.13 -17.79 1.22
N LYS A 14 11.88 -18.16 0.20
CA LYS A 14 13.27 -18.66 0.34
C LYS A 14 14.36 -17.57 0.36
N TYR A 15 14.01 -16.34 -0.03
CA TYR A 15 15.00 -15.28 -0.13
C TYR A 15 15.06 -14.45 1.15
N ASN A 16 16.27 -14.12 1.58
CA ASN A 16 16.48 -13.05 2.55
C ASN A 16 16.14 -11.70 1.92
N ILE A 17 15.72 -10.74 2.73
CA ILE A 17 15.20 -9.47 2.28
C ILE A 17 16.21 -8.36 2.54
N GLY A 18 16.71 -7.77 1.46
CA GLY A 18 17.46 -6.51 1.51
C GLY A 18 16.51 -5.33 1.37
N THR A 19 16.82 -4.23 2.04
CA THR A 19 16.09 -2.97 1.86
C THR A 19 17.01 -1.77 1.81
N GLN A 20 16.58 -0.71 1.10
CA GLN A 20 17.32 0.53 0.99
C GLN A 20 16.37 1.71 0.85
N VAL A 21 16.68 2.81 1.53
CA VAL A 21 15.93 4.07 1.46
C VAL A 21 16.70 5.07 0.59
N TYR A 22 15.95 5.79 -0.23
CA TYR A 22 16.44 6.84 -1.13
C TYR A 22 15.59 8.10 -0.98
N PHE A 23 16.17 9.23 -1.41
CA PHE A 23 15.47 10.50 -1.54
C PHE A 23 15.61 10.97 -2.98
N TRP A 24 14.49 11.01 -3.71
CA TRP A 24 14.46 11.32 -5.13
C TRP A 24 13.65 12.58 -5.40
N THR A 25 14.13 13.39 -6.35
CA THR A 25 13.46 14.62 -6.77
C THR A 25 13.03 14.49 -8.23
N ASP A 26 11.73 14.63 -8.50
CA ASP A 26 11.20 14.71 -9.85
C ASP A 26 11.32 16.16 -10.36
N ASN A 27 12.44 16.47 -10.97
CA ASN A 27 12.75 17.81 -11.50
C ASN A 27 11.83 18.28 -12.63
N PHE A 28 10.95 17.41 -13.13
CA PHE A 28 9.96 17.74 -14.18
C PHE A 28 8.58 18.05 -13.61
N ARG A 29 8.36 17.86 -12.30
CA ARG A 29 7.11 18.20 -11.62
C ARG A 29 7.35 19.22 -10.53
N SER A 30 6.59 20.32 -10.59
CA SER A 30 6.53 21.26 -9.47
C SER A 30 5.80 20.64 -8.27
N GLU A 31 6.18 21.03 -7.06
CA GLU A 31 5.46 20.67 -5.86
C GLU A 31 4.20 21.53 -5.72
N VAL A 32 3.03 20.88 -5.67
CA VAL A 32 1.74 21.59 -5.65
C VAL A 32 1.30 22.00 -4.23
N TYR A 33 1.98 21.50 -3.22
CA TYR A 33 1.68 21.80 -1.82
C TYR A 33 2.46 22.97 -1.23
N THR A 34 3.40 23.55 -1.99
CA THR A 34 4.17 24.73 -1.63
C THR A 34 3.81 25.91 -2.54
N THR A 35 4.15 27.12 -2.08
CA THR A 35 3.93 28.35 -2.87
C THR A 35 5.16 28.76 -3.66
N ASP A 36 6.29 28.09 -3.43
CA ASP A 36 7.53 28.36 -4.16
C ASP A 36 7.45 27.72 -5.55
N PRO A 37 7.45 28.49 -6.64
CA PRO A 37 7.36 27.97 -8.00
C PRO A 37 8.61 27.20 -8.44
N THR A 38 9.69 27.27 -7.67
CA THR A 38 10.95 26.55 -7.93
C THR A 38 11.02 25.20 -7.22
N ASP A 39 10.07 24.92 -6.31
CA ASP A 39 9.99 23.65 -5.62
C ASP A 39 9.62 22.53 -6.58
N HIS A 40 10.32 21.43 -6.44
CA HIS A 40 10.07 20.19 -7.18
C HIS A 40 9.54 19.09 -6.28
N ARG A 41 8.87 18.12 -6.89
CA ARG A 41 8.33 16.96 -6.18
C ARG A 41 9.43 16.09 -5.61
N GLU A 42 9.61 16.08 -4.30
CA GLU A 42 10.56 15.24 -3.57
C GLU A 42 9.85 14.05 -2.93
N LEU A 43 10.46 12.87 -3.04
CA LEU A 43 9.92 11.62 -2.54
C LEU A 43 10.96 10.87 -1.70
N MET A 44 10.57 10.48 -0.49
CA MET A 44 11.28 9.43 0.25
C MET A 44 10.82 8.09 -0.29
N VAL A 45 11.76 7.29 -0.78
CA VAL A 45 11.53 6.04 -1.50
C VAL A 45 12.20 4.90 -0.74
N GLN A 46 11.55 3.74 -0.68
CA GLN A 46 12.16 2.52 -0.17
C GLN A 46 11.98 1.39 -1.18
N ILE A 47 13.03 0.59 -1.33
CA ILE A 47 13.08 -0.58 -2.20
C ILE A 47 13.38 -1.79 -1.33
N TRP A 48 12.60 -2.85 -1.50
CA TRP A 48 12.83 -4.16 -0.91
C TRP A 48 13.12 -5.16 -2.02
N TYR A 49 14.10 -6.01 -1.81
CA TYR A 49 14.61 -6.89 -2.86
C TYR A 49 15.16 -8.20 -2.31
N PRO A 50 15.10 -9.30 -3.09
CA PRO A 50 15.76 -10.55 -2.75
C PRO A 50 17.27 -10.35 -2.59
N ALA A 51 17.82 -10.79 -1.46
CA ALA A 51 19.21 -10.57 -1.09
C ALA A 51 19.92 -11.86 -0.64
N LYS A 52 21.26 -11.82 -0.61
CA LYS A 52 22.08 -12.90 -0.07
C LYS A 52 22.57 -12.55 1.33
N GLY A 53 22.60 -13.55 2.22
CA GLY A 53 23.08 -13.39 3.59
C GLY A 53 22.13 -12.57 4.44
N GLY A 54 22.58 -12.13 5.60
CA GLY A 54 21.76 -11.27 6.47
C GLY A 54 21.47 -11.90 7.83
N GLU A 55 21.78 -13.18 8.05
CA GLU A 55 21.43 -13.90 9.27
C GLU A 55 22.07 -13.28 10.53
N ASN A 56 23.22 -12.61 10.39
CA ASN A 56 23.95 -11.98 11.49
C ASN A 56 23.86 -10.45 11.48
N TYR A 57 22.97 -9.87 10.64
CA TYR A 57 22.82 -8.43 10.53
C TYR A 57 21.62 -7.95 11.38
N GLN A 58 21.71 -6.70 11.82
CA GLN A 58 20.60 -6.07 12.52
C GLN A 58 19.42 -5.85 11.54
N LYS A 59 18.24 -6.30 11.91
CA LYS A 59 17.01 -6.05 11.18
C LYS A 59 16.71 -4.56 11.09
N ALA A 60 16.17 -4.14 9.95
CA ALA A 60 15.73 -2.77 9.76
C ALA A 60 14.52 -2.44 10.66
N PRO A 61 14.42 -1.22 11.19
CA PRO A 61 13.21 -0.81 11.88
C PRO A 61 12.02 -0.85 10.92
N HIS A 62 10.84 -1.15 11.43
CA HIS A 62 9.60 -1.19 10.64
C HIS A 62 9.33 0.14 9.92
N VAL A 63 9.58 1.27 10.57
CA VAL A 63 9.44 2.59 9.96
C VAL A 63 10.77 3.33 9.98
N THR A 64 11.05 4.08 8.91
CA THR A 64 12.22 4.96 8.85
C THR A 64 12.07 6.09 9.87
N PHE A 65 13.17 6.49 10.53
CA PHE A 65 13.18 7.46 11.63
C PHE A 65 12.14 7.15 12.73
N PRO A 66 12.20 5.97 13.41
CA PRO A 66 11.11 5.43 14.22
C PRO A 66 10.50 6.42 15.22
N LYS A 67 11.32 7.16 15.97
CA LYS A 67 10.82 8.12 16.97
C LYS A 67 9.96 9.23 16.34
N LYS A 68 10.40 9.81 15.23
CA LYS A 68 9.69 10.88 14.53
C LYS A 68 8.42 10.35 13.86
N SER A 69 8.51 9.21 13.18
CA SER A 69 7.40 8.60 12.45
C SER A 69 6.28 8.15 13.40
N ILE A 70 6.61 7.40 14.44
CA ILE A 70 5.62 6.92 15.42
C ILE A 70 4.97 8.07 16.18
N SER A 71 5.76 9.09 16.56
CA SER A 71 5.20 10.31 17.17
C SER A 71 4.20 11.03 16.25
N SER A 72 4.47 11.08 14.94
CA SER A 72 3.56 11.68 13.97
C SER A 72 2.29 10.84 13.79
N ILE A 73 2.42 9.52 13.66
CA ILE A 73 1.27 8.61 13.58
C ILE A 73 0.36 8.78 14.80
N ALA A 74 0.94 8.80 16.01
CA ALA A 74 0.17 9.02 17.23
C ALA A 74 -0.60 10.34 17.21
N LYS A 75 0.06 11.43 16.81
CA LYS A 75 -0.60 12.75 16.68
C LYS A 75 -1.73 12.75 15.64
N THR A 76 -1.53 12.12 14.49
CA THR A 76 -2.56 11.99 13.45
C THR A 76 -3.77 11.21 13.94
N ALA A 77 -3.53 10.21 14.80
CA ALA A 77 -4.58 9.46 15.50
C ALA A 77 -5.19 10.20 16.72
N GLY A 78 -4.83 11.46 16.95
CA GLY A 78 -5.33 12.25 18.09
C GLY A 78 -4.73 11.86 19.44
N LEU A 79 -3.59 11.16 19.46
CA LEU A 79 -2.93 10.63 20.64
C LEU A 79 -1.73 11.48 21.09
N PRO A 80 -1.37 11.46 22.39
CA PRO A 80 -0.10 12.01 22.84
C PRO A 80 1.07 11.34 22.12
N ALA A 81 2.07 12.14 21.70
CA ALA A 81 3.24 11.64 20.96
C ALA A 81 4.00 10.50 21.70
N SER A 82 3.94 10.46 23.04
CA SER A 82 4.55 9.42 23.85
C SER A 82 3.82 8.07 23.80
N PHE A 83 2.59 8.04 23.31
CA PHE A 83 1.75 6.82 23.32
C PHE A 83 2.30 5.73 22.39
N GLY A 84 2.97 6.12 21.32
CA GLY A 84 3.58 5.20 20.37
C GLY A 84 5.04 4.84 20.64
N ASN A 85 5.66 5.28 21.77
CA ASN A 85 7.09 5.06 22.00
C ASN A 85 7.54 3.60 21.93
N HIS A 86 6.67 2.64 22.31
CA HIS A 86 6.96 1.22 22.18
C HIS A 86 7.00 0.76 20.71
N GLY A 87 6.23 1.37 19.81
CA GLY A 87 6.25 1.10 18.36
C GLY A 87 7.60 1.37 17.71
N THR A 88 8.48 2.16 18.38
CA THR A 88 9.85 2.38 17.89
C THR A 88 10.73 1.14 17.96
N GLN A 89 10.31 0.09 18.68
CA GLN A 89 11.02 -1.18 18.83
C GLN A 89 10.57 -2.21 17.77
N LEU A 90 9.52 -1.92 17.02
CA LEU A 90 9.06 -2.80 15.95
C LEU A 90 10.11 -2.85 14.83
N VAL A 91 10.55 -4.07 14.53
CA VAL A 91 11.51 -4.33 13.45
C VAL A 91 10.82 -5.14 12.35
N SER A 92 11.27 -4.93 11.13
CA SER A 92 10.89 -5.72 9.97
C SER A 92 11.74 -6.99 9.88
N ASN A 93 11.46 -7.87 8.91
CA ASN A 93 12.35 -8.99 8.60
C ASN A 93 13.47 -8.60 7.62
N SER A 94 13.44 -7.38 7.11
CA SER A 94 14.41 -6.84 6.15
C SER A 94 15.71 -6.40 6.84
N VAL A 95 16.79 -6.34 6.05
CA VAL A 95 18.11 -5.86 6.48
C VAL A 95 18.58 -4.75 5.52
N TYR A 96 19.08 -3.64 6.07
CA TYR A 96 19.59 -2.55 5.25
C TYR A 96 20.87 -2.94 4.51
N GLY A 97 20.95 -2.56 3.23
CA GLY A 97 22.17 -2.58 2.44
C GLY A 97 22.72 -3.96 2.08
N LEU A 98 21.94 -5.04 2.21
CA LEU A 98 22.34 -6.35 1.69
C LEU A 98 22.52 -6.28 0.18
N SER A 99 23.47 -7.08 -0.35
CA SER A 99 23.66 -7.18 -1.78
C SER A 99 22.48 -7.89 -2.46
N PRO A 100 21.88 -7.30 -3.53
CA PRO A 100 20.85 -7.97 -4.30
C PRO A 100 21.35 -9.30 -4.87
N ILE A 101 20.44 -10.27 -5.04
CA ILE A 101 20.71 -11.50 -5.78
C ILE A 101 21.19 -11.12 -7.19
N GLN A 102 22.28 -11.71 -7.67
CA GLN A 102 22.82 -11.44 -8.99
C GLN A 102 22.34 -12.48 -10.00
N ASN A 103 22.25 -12.08 -11.28
CA ASN A 103 21.94 -12.95 -12.42
C ASN A 103 20.55 -13.60 -12.38
N GLU A 104 19.62 -13.04 -11.66
CA GLU A 104 18.23 -13.45 -11.60
C GLU A 104 17.34 -12.20 -11.79
N LYS A 105 16.22 -12.36 -12.50
CA LYS A 105 15.25 -11.30 -12.71
C LYS A 105 13.98 -11.58 -11.91
N PHE A 106 13.46 -10.55 -11.29
CA PHE A 106 12.29 -10.58 -10.44
C PHE A 106 11.20 -9.61 -10.95
N PRO A 107 9.92 -9.99 -10.91
CA PRO A 107 8.84 -9.06 -11.14
C PRO A 107 8.90 -7.88 -10.17
N LEU A 108 8.38 -6.73 -10.61
CA LEU A 108 8.35 -5.50 -9.83
C LEU A 108 6.93 -5.20 -9.35
N ILE A 109 6.79 -4.84 -8.08
CA ILE A 109 5.53 -4.33 -7.52
C ILE A 109 5.71 -2.88 -7.09
N LEU A 110 4.81 -2.01 -7.58
CA LEU A 110 4.69 -0.62 -7.17
C LEU A 110 3.68 -0.55 -6.02
N PHE A 111 4.07 -0.11 -4.83
CA PHE A 111 3.17 0.00 -3.69
C PHE A 111 2.80 1.46 -3.39
N SER A 112 1.50 1.72 -3.16
CA SER A 112 0.95 3.02 -2.77
C SER A 112 0.19 2.91 -1.45
N HIS A 113 0.60 3.66 -0.43
CA HIS A 113 -0.06 3.70 0.88
C HIS A 113 -1.41 4.42 0.86
N GLY A 114 -2.21 4.26 1.92
CA GLY A 114 -3.45 5.01 2.14
C GLY A 114 -3.22 6.50 2.41
N ASP A 115 -4.30 7.29 2.47
CA ASP A 115 -4.19 8.70 2.87
C ASP A 115 -3.76 8.81 4.33
N GLY A 116 -2.77 9.63 4.61
CA GLY A 116 -2.14 9.70 5.93
C GLY A 116 -1.36 8.46 6.35
N GLY A 117 -1.15 7.48 5.45
CA GLY A 117 -0.34 6.29 5.70
C GLY A 117 1.16 6.53 5.56
N LEU A 118 1.92 5.44 5.45
CA LEU A 118 3.37 5.43 5.21
C LEU A 118 3.72 4.35 4.18
N LEU A 119 4.85 4.52 3.51
CA LEU A 119 5.38 3.52 2.57
C LEU A 119 5.60 2.14 3.20
N THR A 120 5.68 2.04 4.52
CA THR A 120 5.86 0.79 5.29
C THR A 120 4.55 0.28 5.91
N GLN A 121 3.39 0.84 5.55
CA GLN A 121 2.14 0.48 6.22
C GLN A 121 1.66 -0.96 5.95
N ASN A 122 2.24 -1.64 4.98
CA ASN A 122 1.94 -3.03 4.60
C ASN A 122 3.23 -3.85 4.46
N THR A 123 4.16 -3.70 5.40
CA THR A 123 5.46 -4.38 5.38
C THR A 123 5.31 -5.90 5.39
N SER A 124 4.29 -6.45 6.06
CA SER A 124 4.01 -7.89 6.05
C SER A 124 3.86 -8.42 4.62
N GLN A 125 2.95 -7.85 3.84
CA GLN A 125 2.71 -8.25 2.45
C GLN A 125 3.91 -7.96 1.53
N VAL A 126 4.61 -6.85 1.77
CA VAL A 126 5.83 -6.51 1.03
C VAL A 126 6.92 -7.55 1.26
N GLU A 127 7.16 -7.93 2.51
CA GLU A 127 8.19 -8.91 2.86
C GLU A 127 7.83 -10.32 2.38
N GLU A 128 6.55 -10.69 2.42
CA GLU A 128 6.07 -11.95 1.84
C GLU A 128 6.36 -12.01 0.34
N LEU A 129 6.02 -10.97 -0.41
CA LEU A 129 6.32 -10.89 -1.84
C LEU A 129 7.82 -10.98 -2.12
N VAL A 130 8.65 -10.21 -1.41
CA VAL A 130 10.09 -10.16 -1.66
C VAL A 130 10.77 -11.48 -1.34
N SER A 131 10.41 -12.13 -0.22
CA SER A 131 10.93 -13.45 0.13
C SER A 131 10.57 -14.52 -0.91
N ASN A 132 9.48 -14.32 -1.64
CA ASN A 132 9.03 -15.16 -2.73
C ASN A 132 9.51 -14.70 -4.12
N GLY A 133 10.51 -13.80 -4.19
CA GLY A 133 11.17 -13.42 -5.43
C GLY A 133 10.43 -12.34 -6.21
N TYR A 134 10.09 -11.26 -5.55
CA TYR A 134 9.66 -9.98 -6.13
C TYR A 134 10.60 -8.86 -5.69
N ILE A 135 10.65 -7.79 -6.44
CA ILE A 135 11.17 -6.51 -5.97
C ILE A 135 9.98 -5.60 -5.73
N VAL A 136 9.94 -4.94 -4.58
CA VAL A 136 8.88 -3.98 -4.25
C VAL A 136 9.49 -2.60 -4.07
N ILE A 137 8.85 -1.59 -4.65
CA ILE A 137 9.21 -0.18 -4.47
C ILE A 137 8.00 0.61 -4.00
N ALA A 138 8.20 1.46 -3.02
CA ALA A 138 7.20 2.39 -2.51
C ALA A 138 7.80 3.77 -2.27
N CYS A 139 6.95 4.79 -2.22
CA CYS A 139 7.32 6.10 -1.70
C CYS A 139 6.32 6.58 -0.65
N ASN A 140 6.78 7.43 0.26
CA ASN A 140 5.87 8.32 0.94
C ASN A 140 5.41 9.38 -0.07
N HIS A 141 4.11 9.43 -0.33
CA HIS A 141 3.52 10.51 -1.11
C HIS A 141 3.62 11.80 -0.29
N THR A 142 4.62 12.60 -0.56
CA THR A 142 4.96 13.80 0.22
C THR A 142 3.74 14.68 0.41
N TYR A 143 3.53 15.17 1.64
CA TYR A 143 2.33 15.85 2.13
C TYR A 143 1.05 15.00 2.24
N ASN A 144 0.98 13.80 1.66
CA ASN A 144 -0.13 12.85 1.85
C ASN A 144 0.23 11.66 2.75
N ALA A 145 1.50 11.47 3.08
CA ALA A 145 1.92 10.56 4.16
C ALA A 145 1.73 11.27 5.51
N SER A 146 1.47 10.51 6.59
CA SER A 146 1.37 11.06 7.95
C SER A 146 2.62 11.86 8.33
N ILE A 147 3.76 11.43 7.84
CA ILE A 147 5.04 12.13 7.85
C ILE A 147 5.94 11.57 6.74
N THR A 148 6.74 12.43 6.14
CA THR A 148 7.89 12.02 5.34
C THR A 148 9.11 12.82 5.74
N PHE A 149 10.23 12.59 5.10
CA PHE A 149 11.49 13.26 5.43
C PHE A 149 12.16 13.69 4.14
N ASP A 150 12.88 14.85 4.21
CA ASP A 150 13.81 15.23 3.17
C ASP A 150 15.14 14.45 3.30
N LYS A 151 16.05 14.69 2.39
CA LYS A 151 17.38 14.01 2.38
C LYS A 151 18.25 14.37 3.58
N GLU A 152 17.99 15.49 4.24
CA GLU A 152 18.65 15.93 5.48
C GLU A 152 18.00 15.28 6.74
N GLY A 153 16.91 14.53 6.57
CA GLY A 153 16.15 13.91 7.67
C GLY A 153 15.26 14.90 8.42
N SER A 154 14.93 16.04 7.80
CA SER A 154 13.95 16.98 8.34
C SER A 154 12.54 16.48 8.07
N PRO A 155 11.63 16.56 9.04
CA PRO A 155 10.28 16.04 8.88
C PRO A 155 9.42 16.94 8.01
N ILE A 156 8.73 16.36 7.05
CA ILE A 156 7.69 16.99 6.23
C ILE A 156 6.34 16.40 6.67
N PRO A 157 5.49 17.18 7.37
CA PRO A 157 4.24 16.69 7.91
C PRO A 157 3.16 16.53 6.83
N TYR A 158 2.12 15.77 7.17
CA TYR A 158 0.88 15.70 6.39
C TYR A 158 0.27 17.10 6.23
N LYS A 159 -0.18 17.43 5.03
CA LYS A 159 -0.94 18.65 4.74
C LYS A 159 -2.32 18.28 4.19
N GLN A 160 -3.33 18.61 4.92
CA GLN A 160 -4.70 18.59 4.40
C GLN A 160 -4.98 19.90 3.67
N ASN A 161 -4.97 19.89 2.36
CA ASN A 161 -5.17 21.10 1.56
C ASN A 161 -6.64 21.49 1.37
N VAL A 162 -7.59 20.71 1.87
CA VAL A 162 -9.01 20.99 1.76
C VAL A 162 -9.64 21.02 3.13
N SER A 163 -10.17 22.16 3.54
CA SER A 163 -11.12 22.20 4.65
C SER A 163 -12.37 21.42 4.21
N TRP A 164 -12.64 20.33 4.90
CA TRP A 164 -13.82 19.47 4.68
C TRP A 164 -15.12 20.14 5.18
N ASN A 165 -15.38 21.38 4.75
CA ASN A 165 -16.63 22.05 5.00
C ASN A 165 -17.65 21.73 3.90
N GLU A 166 -18.92 22.10 4.07
CA GLU A 166 -20.03 21.68 3.20
C GLU A 166 -19.86 22.01 1.71
N GLN A 167 -19.14 23.06 1.36
CA GLN A 167 -18.78 23.35 -0.04
C GLN A 167 -17.76 22.34 -0.61
N ALA A 168 -16.98 21.69 0.24
CA ALA A 168 -16.01 20.70 -0.16
C ALA A 168 -16.64 19.39 -0.65
N GLN A 169 -17.90 19.07 -0.38
CA GLN A 169 -18.50 17.80 -0.86
C GLN A 169 -18.57 17.72 -2.38
N TYR A 170 -18.87 18.81 -3.06
CA TYR A 170 -18.81 18.84 -4.53
C TYR A 170 -17.37 18.78 -5.04
N HIS A 171 -16.45 19.40 -4.33
CA HIS A 171 -15.02 19.42 -4.69
C HIS A 171 -14.27 18.17 -4.22
N LYS A 172 -14.79 17.42 -3.25
CA LYS A 172 -14.13 16.24 -2.66
C LYS A 172 -13.83 15.16 -3.73
N LYS A 173 -14.79 14.82 -4.59
CA LYS A 173 -14.57 13.88 -5.70
C LYS A 173 -13.43 14.34 -6.60
N TYR A 174 -13.46 15.58 -7.06
CA TYR A 174 -12.45 16.13 -7.95
C TYR A 174 -11.08 16.24 -7.26
N TYR A 175 -11.08 16.67 -6.01
CA TYR A 175 -9.84 16.74 -5.22
C TYR A 175 -9.23 15.35 -5.00
N THR A 176 -10.03 14.36 -4.61
CA THR A 176 -9.55 12.99 -4.46
C THR A 176 -9.08 12.40 -5.78
N ASN A 177 -9.74 12.73 -6.89
CA ASN A 177 -9.30 12.36 -8.23
C ASN A 177 -7.93 12.97 -8.55
N LEU A 178 -7.74 14.26 -8.27
CA LEU A 178 -6.44 14.92 -8.44
C LEU A 178 -5.35 14.24 -7.60
N LEU A 179 -5.63 13.92 -6.32
CA LEU A 179 -4.68 13.22 -5.45
C LEU A 179 -4.31 11.84 -5.98
N ILE A 180 -5.30 11.04 -6.37
CA ILE A 180 -5.07 9.70 -6.94
C ILE A 180 -4.19 9.79 -8.18
N ASN A 181 -4.46 10.74 -9.07
CA ASN A 181 -3.65 10.96 -10.27
C ASN A 181 -2.25 11.50 -9.95
N TYR A 182 -2.12 12.36 -8.94
CA TYR A 182 -0.84 12.89 -8.51
C TYR A 182 0.05 11.80 -7.90
N ARG A 183 -0.54 10.90 -7.09
CA ARG A 183 0.14 9.72 -6.56
C ARG A 183 0.51 8.72 -7.65
N TYR A 184 -0.34 8.53 -8.66
CA TYR A 184 0.02 7.73 -9.84
C TYR A 184 1.27 8.29 -10.53
N GLN A 185 1.39 9.61 -10.66
CA GLN A 185 2.60 10.23 -11.23
C GLN A 185 3.84 9.93 -10.38
N ASP A 186 3.71 9.86 -9.04
CA ASP A 186 4.80 9.41 -8.18
C ASP A 186 5.22 7.97 -8.54
N LEU A 187 4.27 7.03 -8.64
CA LEU A 187 4.58 5.64 -9.04
C LEU A 187 5.20 5.56 -10.44
N ALA A 188 4.71 6.34 -11.39
CA ALA A 188 5.26 6.39 -12.75
C ALA A 188 6.70 6.92 -12.74
N PHE A 189 7.00 7.91 -11.91
CA PHE A 189 8.35 8.43 -11.71
C PHE A 189 9.28 7.38 -11.08
N LEU A 190 8.83 6.61 -10.08
CA LEU A 190 9.61 5.51 -9.51
C LEU A 190 9.99 4.48 -10.58
N LEU A 191 9.01 4.04 -11.38
CA LEU A 191 9.23 3.07 -12.44
C LEU A 191 10.22 3.59 -13.49
N LYS A 192 10.03 4.86 -13.91
CA LYS A 192 10.94 5.53 -14.86
C LYS A 192 12.37 5.60 -14.33
N THR A 193 12.55 5.93 -13.04
CA THR A 193 13.88 6.01 -12.41
C THR A 193 14.57 4.65 -12.35
N LEU A 194 13.84 3.58 -12.00
CA LEU A 194 14.39 2.22 -11.97
C LEU A 194 14.86 1.72 -13.34
N LYS A 195 14.35 2.26 -14.43
CA LYS A 195 14.80 1.92 -15.79
C LYS A 195 16.09 2.61 -16.20
N GLN A 196 16.55 3.61 -15.47
CA GLN A 196 17.79 4.31 -15.77
C GLN A 196 19.03 3.51 -15.30
N ASN A 197 20.19 3.82 -15.84
CA ASN A 197 21.47 3.23 -15.38
C ASN A 197 21.93 3.82 -14.04
N LEU A 198 21.56 5.05 -13.81
CA LEU A 198 21.80 5.75 -12.56
C LEU A 198 20.46 5.99 -11.86
N LEU A 199 20.45 5.90 -10.54
CA LEU A 199 19.36 6.35 -9.71
C LEU A 199 19.27 7.89 -9.72
N ASN A 200 18.22 8.42 -9.14
CA ASN A 200 17.97 9.87 -9.13
C ASN A 200 19.02 10.67 -8.35
N ASP A 201 19.69 10.06 -7.39
CA ASP A 201 20.84 10.62 -6.64
C ASP A 201 22.19 10.52 -7.39
N GLY A 202 22.19 10.02 -8.62
CA GLY A 202 23.37 9.84 -9.44
C GLY A 202 24.16 8.57 -9.15
N SER A 203 23.78 7.76 -8.17
CA SER A 203 24.39 6.47 -7.90
C SER A 203 24.05 5.43 -8.98
N VAL A 204 24.93 4.43 -9.15
CA VAL A 204 24.66 3.30 -10.07
C VAL A 204 23.43 2.55 -9.58
N ASN A 205 22.46 2.31 -10.45
CA ASN A 205 21.27 1.54 -10.14
C ASN A 205 21.61 0.04 -10.01
N PRO A 206 21.63 -0.52 -8.78
CA PRO A 206 21.98 -1.91 -8.58
C PRO A 206 20.85 -2.88 -8.95
N PHE A 207 19.64 -2.37 -9.16
CA PHE A 207 18.42 -3.18 -9.35
C PHE A 207 18.06 -3.37 -10.83
N LYS A 208 18.54 -2.50 -11.73
CA LYS A 208 18.12 -2.48 -13.15
C LYS A 208 18.25 -3.84 -13.84
N LYS A 209 19.32 -4.59 -13.56
CA LYS A 209 19.55 -5.91 -14.16
C LYS A 209 18.72 -7.02 -13.52
N ASN A 210 18.21 -6.77 -12.32
CA ASN A 210 17.44 -7.73 -11.53
C ASN A 210 15.93 -7.54 -11.66
N ILE A 211 15.46 -6.44 -12.26
CA ILE A 211 14.04 -6.20 -12.48
C ILE A 211 13.62 -6.75 -13.85
N ASP A 212 12.52 -7.51 -13.85
CA ASP A 212 11.80 -7.86 -15.07
C ASP A 212 10.73 -6.79 -15.34
N PHE A 213 11.07 -5.81 -16.18
CA PHE A 213 10.15 -4.71 -16.51
C PHE A 213 8.96 -5.12 -17.38
N GLU A 214 8.92 -6.35 -17.91
CA GLU A 214 7.73 -6.89 -18.57
C GLU A 214 6.71 -7.45 -17.58
N LYS A 215 7.12 -7.62 -16.30
CA LYS A 215 6.35 -8.21 -15.20
C LYS A 215 6.18 -7.21 -14.05
N VAL A 216 5.42 -6.14 -14.30
CA VAL A 216 5.16 -5.09 -13.31
C VAL A 216 3.72 -5.17 -12.81
N GLY A 217 3.55 -5.26 -11.50
CA GLY A 217 2.27 -5.14 -10.81
C GLY A 217 2.18 -3.84 -9.98
N ALA A 218 0.99 -3.53 -9.55
CA ALA A 218 0.75 -2.44 -8.59
C ALA A 218 -0.13 -2.93 -7.44
N MET A 219 0.12 -2.43 -6.23
CA MET A 219 -0.66 -2.74 -5.04
C MET A 219 -0.84 -1.48 -4.20
N GLY A 220 -1.99 -1.35 -3.53
CA GLY A 220 -2.19 -0.23 -2.62
C GLY A 220 -3.38 -0.40 -1.69
N HIS A 221 -3.31 0.27 -0.54
CA HIS A 221 -4.37 0.30 0.46
C HIS A 221 -5.17 1.59 0.37
N SER A 222 -6.50 1.51 0.60
CA SER A 222 -7.34 2.71 0.69
C SER A 222 -7.23 3.58 -0.57
N MET A 223 -6.87 4.86 -0.45
CA MET A 223 -6.59 5.75 -1.60
C MET A 223 -5.48 5.19 -2.52
N GLY A 224 -4.52 4.44 -1.95
CA GLY A 224 -3.52 3.70 -2.73
C GLY A 224 -4.12 2.62 -3.63
N GLY A 225 -5.26 2.03 -3.24
CA GLY A 225 -6.03 1.13 -4.11
C GLY A 225 -6.60 1.83 -5.34
N GLY A 226 -7.18 3.03 -5.15
CA GLY A 226 -7.59 3.89 -6.27
C GLY A 226 -6.40 4.30 -7.16
N THR A 227 -5.25 4.63 -6.55
CA THR A 227 -4.01 4.92 -7.27
C THR A 227 -3.53 3.73 -8.10
N THR A 228 -3.64 2.51 -7.54
CA THR A 228 -3.33 1.25 -8.24
C THR A 228 -4.20 1.07 -9.47
N TYR A 229 -5.51 1.31 -9.35
CA TYR A 229 -6.42 1.21 -10.49
C TYR A 229 -6.08 2.21 -11.60
N ILE A 230 -5.79 3.47 -11.26
CA ILE A 230 -5.31 4.47 -12.23
C ILE A 230 -3.97 4.06 -12.85
N ALA A 231 -3.07 3.45 -12.10
CA ALA A 231 -1.81 2.93 -12.66
C ALA A 231 -2.07 1.82 -13.69
N MET A 232 -3.04 0.94 -13.45
CA MET A 232 -3.46 -0.06 -14.42
C MET A 232 -4.05 0.56 -15.69
N LEU A 233 -4.87 1.60 -15.55
CA LEU A 233 -5.48 2.28 -16.69
C LEU A 233 -4.46 3.03 -17.56
N LYS A 234 -3.58 3.80 -16.91
CA LYS A 234 -2.74 4.80 -17.60
C LYS A 234 -1.35 4.31 -17.96
N ASN A 235 -0.91 3.19 -17.38
CA ASN A 235 0.43 2.66 -17.64
C ASN A 235 0.37 1.25 -18.22
N ASN A 236 0.73 1.09 -19.48
CA ASN A 236 0.72 -0.19 -20.17
C ASN A 236 1.75 -1.21 -19.62
N GLU A 237 2.72 -0.75 -18.86
CA GLU A 237 3.72 -1.61 -18.23
C GLU A 237 3.16 -2.32 -16.99
N VAL A 238 2.20 -1.71 -16.29
CA VAL A 238 1.49 -2.35 -15.17
C VAL A 238 0.55 -3.41 -15.75
N LYS A 239 0.77 -4.67 -15.37
CA LYS A 239 0.07 -5.85 -15.92
C LYS A 239 -1.08 -6.32 -15.03
N ALA A 240 -1.01 -6.08 -13.73
CA ALA A 240 -2.01 -6.50 -12.76
C ALA A 240 -2.06 -5.54 -11.57
N GLY A 241 -3.17 -5.50 -10.84
CA GLY A 241 -3.32 -4.66 -9.66
C GLY A 241 -4.06 -5.30 -8.50
N VAL A 242 -3.63 -4.97 -7.28
CA VAL A 242 -4.28 -5.39 -6.04
C VAL A 242 -4.68 -4.15 -5.22
N ALA A 243 -5.95 -4.07 -4.87
CA ALA A 243 -6.45 -3.05 -3.95
C ALA A 243 -6.82 -3.69 -2.60
N LEU A 244 -6.20 -3.21 -1.54
CA LEU A 244 -6.48 -3.59 -0.16
C LEU A 244 -7.46 -2.55 0.41
N ASP A 245 -8.71 -2.94 0.61
CA ASP A 245 -9.82 -2.09 1.05
C ASP A 245 -9.85 -0.74 0.33
N GLY A 246 -9.85 -0.81 -1.00
CA GLY A 246 -9.60 0.32 -1.89
C GLY A 246 -10.63 1.44 -1.82
N TRP A 247 -10.17 2.69 -1.85
CA TRP A 247 -11.00 3.87 -1.99
C TRP A 247 -11.07 4.32 -3.45
N PHE A 248 -12.21 4.05 -4.08
CA PHE A 248 -12.46 4.34 -5.49
C PHE A 248 -13.37 5.55 -5.72
N PHE A 249 -13.99 6.10 -4.67
CA PHE A 249 -14.97 7.19 -4.79
C PHE A 249 -14.41 8.44 -5.49
N GLY A 250 -13.09 8.62 -5.51
CA GLY A 250 -12.40 9.69 -6.22
C GLY A 250 -12.16 9.42 -7.71
N LEU A 251 -12.39 8.21 -8.19
CA LEU A 251 -12.27 7.90 -9.62
C LEU A 251 -13.39 8.59 -10.41
N LEU A 252 -13.10 8.98 -11.65
CA LEU A 252 -14.11 9.44 -12.56
C LEU A 252 -14.95 8.25 -13.05
N ASP A 253 -16.20 8.51 -13.41
CA ASP A 253 -17.09 7.44 -13.87
C ASP A 253 -16.61 6.83 -15.19
N GLU A 254 -15.99 7.62 -16.05
CA GLU A 254 -15.34 7.16 -17.27
C GLU A 254 -14.13 6.27 -17.00
N ASP A 255 -13.33 6.56 -15.97
CA ASP A 255 -12.21 5.73 -15.56
C ASP A 255 -12.71 4.36 -15.09
N ALA A 256 -13.75 4.33 -14.24
CA ALA A 256 -14.34 3.10 -13.72
C ALA A 256 -14.97 2.23 -14.82
N LYS A 257 -15.56 2.85 -15.86
CA LYS A 257 -16.17 2.18 -17.02
C LYS A 257 -15.16 1.74 -18.07
N THR A 258 -13.89 2.07 -17.88
CA THR A 258 -12.84 1.69 -18.82
C THR A 258 -12.29 0.32 -18.47
N ASN A 259 -12.45 -0.66 -19.36
CA ASN A 259 -11.86 -1.97 -19.19
C ASN A 259 -10.33 -1.89 -19.32
N THR A 260 -9.63 -2.21 -18.23
CA THR A 260 -8.16 -2.20 -18.22
C THR A 260 -7.56 -3.32 -19.06
N LYS A 261 -8.34 -4.38 -19.32
CA LYS A 261 -7.88 -5.67 -19.91
C LYS A 261 -6.76 -6.32 -19.12
N LYS A 262 -6.70 -6.04 -17.84
CA LYS A 262 -5.65 -6.51 -16.91
C LYS A 262 -6.33 -7.11 -15.68
N PRO A 263 -5.80 -8.20 -15.12
CA PRO A 263 -6.33 -8.79 -13.90
C PRO A 263 -6.33 -7.79 -12.74
N PHE A 264 -7.43 -7.76 -12.00
CA PHE A 264 -7.61 -6.91 -10.84
C PHE A 264 -8.14 -7.71 -9.64
N LEU A 265 -7.50 -7.56 -8.50
CA LEU A 265 -7.93 -8.16 -7.24
C LEU A 265 -8.28 -7.05 -6.23
N HIS A 266 -9.45 -7.16 -5.63
CA HIS A 266 -9.81 -6.39 -4.45
C HIS A 266 -9.92 -7.30 -3.23
N ILE A 267 -9.22 -6.95 -2.15
CA ILE A 267 -9.40 -7.61 -0.84
C ILE A 267 -9.98 -6.55 0.10
N GLY A 268 -11.15 -6.79 0.66
CA GLY A 268 -11.85 -5.76 1.43
C GLY A 268 -12.83 -6.31 2.46
N GLN A 269 -13.55 -5.39 3.07
CA GLN A 269 -14.54 -5.67 4.10
C GLN A 269 -15.77 -6.40 3.52
N GLU A 270 -16.50 -7.13 4.36
CA GLU A 270 -17.70 -7.85 3.96
C GLU A 270 -18.82 -6.96 3.40
N GLN A 271 -18.85 -5.69 3.77
CA GLN A 271 -19.83 -4.73 3.23
C GLN A 271 -19.76 -4.60 1.70
N PHE A 272 -18.63 -4.95 1.06
CA PHE A 272 -18.53 -5.00 -0.40
C PHE A 272 -19.22 -6.25 -1.01
N LEU A 273 -19.75 -7.16 -0.18
CA LEU A 273 -20.54 -8.31 -0.63
C LEU A 273 -22.01 -7.96 -0.84
N ASP A 274 -22.49 -6.97 -0.13
CA ASP A 274 -23.92 -6.64 -0.11
C ASP A 274 -24.27 -5.69 -1.25
N THR A 275 -25.11 -6.17 -2.16
CA THR A 275 -25.60 -5.38 -3.29
C THR A 275 -26.77 -4.46 -2.91
N ASP A 276 -27.37 -4.63 -1.73
CA ASP A 276 -28.57 -3.92 -1.26
C ASP A 276 -28.27 -2.86 -0.20
N ILE A 277 -27.22 -2.06 -0.39
CA ILE A 277 -26.86 -0.95 0.52
C ILE A 277 -27.86 0.21 0.50
N GLU A 278 -28.88 0.19 -0.35
CA GLU A 278 -29.88 1.27 -0.46
C GLU A 278 -30.66 1.56 0.83
N GLY A 279 -30.66 0.64 1.81
CA GLY A 279 -31.34 0.77 3.09
C GLY A 279 -30.46 1.14 4.29
N ASP A 280 -29.13 1.14 4.17
CA ASP A 280 -28.27 1.42 5.31
C ASP A 280 -28.03 2.92 5.45
N ILE A 281 -28.79 3.54 6.40
CA ILE A 281 -28.70 4.96 6.75
C ILE A 281 -27.32 5.38 7.32
N ASN A 282 -26.44 4.42 7.64
CA ASN A 282 -25.12 4.69 8.16
C ASN A 282 -24.05 4.86 7.05
N PHE A 283 -24.40 4.54 5.79
CA PHE A 283 -23.47 4.75 4.68
C PHE A 283 -23.38 6.24 4.31
N SER A 284 -22.20 6.81 4.47
CA SER A 284 -21.93 8.15 3.95
C SER A 284 -22.09 8.20 2.43
N LYS A 285 -22.38 9.38 1.85
CA LYS A 285 -22.42 9.56 0.38
C LYS A 285 -21.13 9.08 -0.31
N ASP A 286 -19.99 9.22 0.35
CA ASP A 286 -18.71 8.75 -0.17
C ASP A 286 -18.61 7.23 -0.12
N GLY A 287 -19.16 6.58 0.92
CA GLY A 287 -19.24 5.12 1.03
C GLY A 287 -20.09 4.52 -0.08
N LYS A 288 -21.30 5.09 -0.30
CA LYS A 288 -22.16 4.65 -1.42
C LYS A 288 -21.47 4.81 -2.76
N ARG A 289 -20.85 5.97 -3.01
CA ARG A 289 -20.12 6.20 -4.26
C ARG A 289 -18.94 5.23 -4.40
N ASN A 290 -18.22 4.94 -3.31
CA ASN A 290 -17.10 3.98 -3.34
C ASN A 290 -17.57 2.61 -3.81
N PHE A 291 -18.69 2.17 -3.29
CA PHE A 291 -19.33 0.92 -3.65
C PHE A 291 -19.81 0.91 -5.11
N ASP A 292 -20.50 1.97 -5.56
CA ASP A 292 -21.00 2.09 -6.94
C ASP A 292 -19.83 2.03 -7.96
N ILE A 293 -18.75 2.76 -7.70
CA ILE A 293 -17.54 2.75 -8.54
C ILE A 293 -16.87 1.37 -8.50
N TYR A 294 -16.75 0.77 -7.33
CA TYR A 294 -16.18 -0.57 -7.18
C TYR A 294 -16.94 -1.61 -8.00
N ASN A 295 -18.27 -1.66 -7.91
CA ASN A 295 -19.09 -2.57 -8.70
C ASN A 295 -18.92 -2.31 -10.20
N THR A 296 -18.90 -1.04 -10.62
CA THR A 296 -18.64 -0.68 -12.02
C THR A 296 -17.28 -1.24 -12.50
N ILE A 297 -16.25 -1.14 -11.68
CA ILE A 297 -14.92 -1.71 -11.97
C ILE A 297 -15.01 -3.22 -12.16
N LEU A 298 -15.67 -3.92 -11.25
CA LEU A 298 -15.80 -5.38 -11.31
C LEU A 298 -16.58 -5.86 -12.54
N GLU A 299 -17.65 -5.16 -12.89
CA GLU A 299 -18.48 -5.47 -14.05
C GLU A 299 -17.78 -5.15 -15.38
N THR A 300 -16.90 -4.14 -15.37
CA THR A 300 -16.24 -3.66 -16.60
C THR A 300 -15.00 -4.45 -16.94
N ASN A 301 -14.22 -4.90 -15.95
CA ASN A 301 -12.97 -5.61 -16.21
C ASN A 301 -13.23 -7.09 -16.51
N ILE A 302 -12.55 -7.62 -17.53
CA ILE A 302 -12.69 -9.00 -18.00
C ILE A 302 -12.27 -10.02 -16.94
N GLU A 303 -11.33 -9.64 -16.06
CA GLU A 303 -10.74 -10.53 -15.07
C GLU A 303 -10.61 -9.84 -13.74
N SER A 304 -11.65 -9.93 -12.93
CA SER A 304 -11.72 -9.33 -11.60
C SER A 304 -12.00 -10.37 -10.52
N TYR A 305 -11.33 -10.18 -9.40
CA TYR A 305 -11.46 -11.06 -8.22
C TYR A 305 -11.77 -10.23 -6.99
N GLY A 306 -12.65 -10.75 -6.13
CA GLY A 306 -12.99 -10.17 -4.84
C GLY A 306 -12.69 -11.15 -3.71
N VAL A 307 -12.05 -10.66 -2.66
CA VAL A 307 -11.85 -11.40 -1.41
C VAL A 307 -12.35 -10.54 -0.26
N TYR A 308 -13.29 -11.06 0.50
CA TYR A 308 -13.98 -10.29 1.53
C TYR A 308 -13.82 -10.97 2.87
N ILE A 309 -13.31 -10.22 3.84
CA ILE A 309 -13.03 -10.73 5.19
C ILE A 309 -14.11 -10.20 6.12
N LYS A 310 -14.89 -11.12 6.72
CA LYS A 310 -15.96 -10.78 7.67
C LYS A 310 -15.41 -10.21 8.96
N ASN A 311 -16.15 -9.29 9.56
CA ASN A 311 -15.81 -8.61 10.80
C ASN A 311 -14.46 -7.85 10.75
N SER A 312 -13.91 -7.60 9.56
CA SER A 312 -12.75 -6.74 9.37
C SER A 312 -13.19 -5.31 9.11
N LEU A 313 -12.33 -4.36 9.43
CA LEU A 313 -12.51 -2.94 9.13
C LEU A 313 -11.26 -2.37 8.45
N HIS A 314 -11.34 -1.11 8.06
CA HIS A 314 -10.39 -0.46 7.15
C HIS A 314 -8.90 -0.66 7.51
N TYR A 315 -8.54 -0.51 8.79
CA TYR A 315 -7.13 -0.68 9.21
C TYR A 315 -6.70 -2.13 9.45
N SER A 316 -7.63 -3.11 9.38
CA SER A 316 -7.28 -4.53 9.38
C SER A 316 -6.38 -4.91 8.20
N TYR A 317 -6.43 -4.13 7.11
CA TYR A 317 -5.67 -4.33 5.88
C TYR A 317 -4.30 -3.67 5.89
N THR A 318 -3.79 -3.28 7.07
CA THR A 318 -2.50 -2.63 7.28
C THR A 318 -1.76 -3.23 8.46
N ASP A 319 -0.50 -2.87 8.65
CA ASP A 319 0.28 -3.29 9.83
C ASP A 319 -0.11 -2.54 11.12
N MET A 320 -1.11 -1.66 11.09
CA MET A 320 -1.64 -0.99 12.30
C MET A 320 -2.07 -1.97 13.38
N LYS A 321 -2.59 -3.15 12.98
CA LYS A 321 -2.95 -4.24 13.89
C LYS A 321 -1.77 -4.77 14.73
N LEU A 322 -0.53 -4.58 14.28
CA LEU A 322 0.68 -4.97 15.00
C LEU A 322 1.07 -3.95 16.07
N ILE A 323 0.71 -2.68 15.85
CA ILE A 323 1.05 -1.56 16.74
C ILE A 323 -0.04 -1.37 17.79
N TYR A 324 -1.26 -1.75 17.47
CA TYR A 324 -2.44 -1.55 18.29
C TYR A 324 -2.90 -2.86 18.96
N ASN A 325 -2.95 -2.86 20.29
CA ASN A 325 -3.53 -3.96 21.05
C ASN A 325 -4.96 -3.63 21.46
N GLN A 326 -5.93 -4.33 20.87
CA GLN A 326 -7.35 -4.19 21.18
C GLN A 326 -7.69 -4.57 22.63
N ASP A 327 -6.89 -5.45 23.26
CA ASP A 327 -7.12 -5.95 24.61
C ASP A 327 -6.54 -5.03 25.71
N ALA A 328 -5.91 -3.91 25.32
CA ALA A 328 -5.38 -2.97 26.30
C ALA A 328 -6.53 -2.25 27.04
N PRO A 329 -6.45 -2.12 28.40
CA PRO A 329 -7.53 -1.50 29.20
C PRO A 329 -7.78 -0.01 28.86
N PHE A 330 -6.93 0.61 28.05
CA PHE A 330 -7.08 1.94 27.47
C PHE A 330 -7.12 1.88 25.96
N SER A 331 -7.76 0.83 25.39
CA SER A 331 -7.98 0.78 23.97
C SER A 331 -8.76 2.03 23.57
N LEU A 332 -8.17 2.83 22.69
CA LEU A 332 -8.92 3.88 22.02
C LEU A 332 -9.99 3.20 21.19
N PRO A 333 -11.16 3.82 21.01
CA PRO A 333 -12.15 3.34 20.08
C PRO A 333 -11.60 3.51 18.66
N LEU A 334 -10.60 2.71 18.30
CA LEU A 334 -10.29 2.46 16.91
C LEU A 334 -11.27 1.38 16.46
N ASP A 335 -12.55 1.78 16.29
CA ASP A 335 -13.57 0.99 15.59
C ASP A 335 -13.13 0.61 14.16
N SER A 336 -11.83 0.73 13.89
CA SER A 336 -11.26 0.66 12.54
C SER A 336 -10.51 -0.65 12.25
N LEU A 337 -10.34 -1.54 13.25
CA LEU A 337 -9.70 -2.86 13.08
C LEU A 337 -10.71 -4.01 12.94
N GLY A 338 -11.95 -3.83 13.44
CA GLY A 338 -12.94 -4.89 13.48
C GLY A 338 -12.65 -5.96 14.54
N GLU A 339 -13.51 -6.98 14.57
CA GLU A 339 -13.45 -8.08 15.55
C GLU A 339 -12.76 -9.34 15.00
N VAL A 340 -12.30 -9.31 13.74
CA VAL A 340 -11.63 -10.45 13.12
C VAL A 340 -10.26 -10.69 13.75
N ASP A 341 -9.89 -11.96 13.91
CA ASP A 341 -8.54 -12.32 14.32
C ASP A 341 -7.51 -11.80 13.31
N LYS A 342 -6.62 -10.92 13.78
CA LYS A 342 -5.57 -10.30 12.96
C LYS A 342 -4.66 -11.30 12.26
N LYS A 343 -4.43 -12.49 12.84
CA LYS A 343 -3.65 -13.56 12.22
C LYS A 343 -4.35 -14.19 11.03
N ILE A 344 -5.68 -14.21 11.05
CA ILE A 344 -6.46 -14.65 9.88
C ILE A 344 -6.32 -13.62 8.77
N VAL A 345 -6.47 -12.34 9.09
CA VAL A 345 -6.30 -11.26 8.12
C VAL A 345 -4.92 -11.30 7.48
N ASP A 346 -3.85 -11.39 8.29
CA ASP A 346 -2.47 -11.46 7.76
C ASP A 346 -2.28 -12.61 6.80
N LYS A 347 -2.67 -13.83 7.22
CA LYS A 347 -2.55 -15.02 6.38
C LYS A 347 -3.34 -14.92 5.08
N VAL A 348 -4.54 -14.33 5.15
CA VAL A 348 -5.37 -14.14 3.94
C VAL A 348 -4.73 -13.13 3.01
N LEU A 349 -4.25 -11.98 3.54
CA LEU A 349 -3.60 -10.96 2.74
C LEU A 349 -2.33 -11.50 2.09
N ASP A 350 -1.40 -12.03 2.88
CA ASP A 350 -0.09 -12.50 2.42
C ASP A 350 -0.26 -13.56 1.33
N LYS A 351 -1.08 -14.57 1.61
CA LYS A 351 -1.30 -15.68 0.69
C LYS A 351 -2.02 -15.24 -0.58
N THR A 352 -3.11 -14.46 -0.45
CA THR A 352 -3.93 -14.08 -1.60
C THR A 352 -3.19 -13.12 -2.51
N VAL A 353 -2.48 -12.14 -1.96
CA VAL A 353 -1.67 -11.20 -2.73
C VAL A 353 -0.55 -11.92 -3.47
N LEU A 354 0.17 -12.82 -2.77
CA LEU A 354 1.25 -13.61 -3.38
C LEU A 354 0.73 -14.49 -4.51
N GLU A 355 -0.32 -15.28 -4.29
CA GLU A 355 -0.88 -16.18 -5.29
C GLU A 355 -1.43 -15.43 -6.51
N PHE A 356 -2.09 -14.28 -6.29
CA PHE A 356 -2.56 -13.46 -7.38
C PHE A 356 -1.41 -12.90 -8.24
N PHE A 357 -0.34 -12.41 -7.64
CA PHE A 357 0.80 -11.95 -8.42
C PHE A 357 1.61 -13.09 -9.04
N ASN A 358 1.69 -14.26 -8.41
CA ASN A 358 2.26 -15.46 -9.03
C ASN A 358 1.47 -15.84 -10.28
N TYR A 359 0.14 -15.84 -10.21
CA TYR A 359 -0.72 -16.09 -11.36
C TYR A 359 -0.50 -15.07 -12.48
N THR A 360 -0.53 -13.77 -12.15
CA THR A 360 -0.55 -12.71 -13.17
C THR A 360 0.81 -12.33 -13.72
N LEU A 361 1.89 -12.54 -12.95
CA LEU A 361 3.24 -12.10 -13.30
C LEU A 361 4.25 -13.26 -13.46
N LYS A 362 3.92 -14.47 -12.96
CA LYS A 362 4.79 -15.64 -13.09
C LYS A 362 4.14 -16.80 -13.82
N ASP A 363 2.93 -16.60 -14.36
CA ASP A 363 2.19 -17.59 -15.13
C ASP A 363 1.87 -18.88 -14.33
N GLU A 364 1.74 -18.78 -12.98
CA GLU A 364 1.34 -19.87 -12.11
C GLU A 364 -0.19 -19.99 -12.06
N PRO A 365 -0.77 -21.18 -11.82
CA PRO A 365 -2.22 -21.34 -11.73
C PRO A 365 -2.77 -20.63 -10.47
N LEU A 366 -3.93 -19.95 -10.61
CA LEU A 366 -4.66 -19.36 -9.49
C LEU A 366 -5.81 -20.28 -9.08
N ASP A 367 -5.82 -20.70 -7.84
CA ASP A 367 -6.90 -21.47 -7.22
C ASP A 367 -7.42 -20.76 -5.96
N LEU A 368 -8.44 -19.93 -6.15
CA LEU A 368 -9.05 -19.17 -5.05
C LEU A 368 -9.78 -20.07 -4.05
N GLU A 369 -10.30 -21.22 -4.47
CA GLU A 369 -10.99 -22.15 -3.56
C GLU A 369 -9.99 -22.77 -2.58
N ARG A 370 -8.79 -23.10 -3.06
CA ARG A 370 -7.68 -23.58 -2.22
C ARG A 370 -7.24 -22.56 -1.19
N LEU A 371 -7.44 -21.26 -1.46
CA LEU A 371 -7.14 -20.19 -0.52
C LEU A 371 -8.15 -20.12 0.63
N ASN A 372 -9.35 -20.67 0.47
CA ASN A 372 -10.41 -20.66 1.48
C ASN A 372 -10.14 -21.67 2.61
N THR A 373 -9.11 -21.40 3.40
CA THR A 373 -8.74 -22.27 4.55
C THR A 373 -9.42 -21.85 5.87
N HIS A 374 -10.17 -20.74 5.89
CA HIS A 374 -10.75 -20.13 7.08
C HIS A 374 -12.28 -20.09 7.04
N ASN A 375 -12.90 -21.25 6.92
CA ASN A 375 -14.34 -21.52 6.99
C ASN A 375 -15.20 -20.34 7.46
N ASN A 376 -16.10 -19.85 6.59
CA ASN A 376 -17.12 -18.84 6.84
C ASN A 376 -16.64 -17.40 7.15
N GLN A 377 -15.37 -17.15 7.38
CA GLN A 377 -14.85 -15.79 7.65
C GLN A 377 -14.35 -15.07 6.39
N VAL A 378 -14.08 -15.81 5.32
CA VAL A 378 -13.56 -15.26 4.07
C VAL A 378 -14.42 -15.73 2.90
N VAL A 379 -14.79 -14.82 2.03
CA VAL A 379 -15.56 -15.11 0.81
C VAL A 379 -14.71 -14.74 -0.39
N TYR A 380 -14.53 -15.69 -1.31
CA TYR A 380 -13.83 -15.50 -2.57
C TYR A 380 -14.84 -15.43 -3.71
N LYS A 381 -14.69 -14.45 -4.58
CA LYS A 381 -15.50 -14.33 -5.80
C LYS A 381 -14.63 -14.05 -7.01
N LYS A 382 -14.93 -14.74 -8.11
CA LYS A 382 -14.47 -14.35 -9.44
C LYS A 382 -15.64 -13.63 -10.11
N HIS A 383 -15.38 -12.44 -10.62
CA HIS A 383 -16.36 -11.69 -11.38
C HIS A 383 -16.21 -12.03 -12.87
N PRO A 384 -17.35 -12.03 -13.63
CA PRO A 384 -17.36 -12.46 -15.02
C PRO A 384 -16.45 -11.68 -15.94
#